data_9783b6bd6afdfb65cbc94d45ad3ffc0c
#
_entry.id   9783b6bd6afdfb65cbc94d45ad3ffc0c
#
_cell.length_a   1.000
_cell.length_b   1.000
_cell.length_c   1.000
_cell.angle_alpha   90.00
_cell.angle_beta   90.00
_cell.angle_gamma   90.00
#
_symmetry.space_group_name_H-M   'P 1'
#
loop_
_entity.id
_entity.type
_entity.pdbx_description
1 polymer ?
#
loop_
_entity_poly.entity_id
_entity_poly.type
_entity_poly.pdbx_seq_one_letter_code
_entity_poly.pdbx_strand_id
1 'polypeptide(L)'
;MKMDIVNDNAAVLVDIPDPKDVTRGVMYRDIGYLEGLAVASRYDISEAGVMTLHTEYDRNSGVERCWFLSDDTRVRVGSSQVMGGVNLVSYSTETRCHEMQDFHALRRDAELRREALMNLDLDAVDLDGARR
;
A
#
# COMPACT_ATOMS: atom_id res chain seq x y z
N MET A 1 -2.46 25.89 -1.56
CA MET A 1 -1.19 25.21 -1.93
C MET A 1 -1.49 23.73 -2.02
N LYS A 2 -1.42 23.15 -3.19
CA LYS A 2 -1.60 21.72 -3.39
C LYS A 2 -0.25 21.07 -3.11
N MET A 3 -0.15 20.33 -2.03
CA MET A 3 1.06 19.59 -1.71
C MET A 3 0.92 18.22 -2.36
N ASP A 4 1.57 18.01 -3.50
CA ASP A 4 1.66 16.70 -4.11
C ASP A 4 2.72 15.90 -3.33
N ILE A 5 2.24 15.09 -2.39
CA ILE A 5 3.10 14.12 -1.71
C ILE A 5 3.26 12.93 -2.67
N VAL A 6 4.41 12.87 -3.33
CA VAL A 6 4.78 11.68 -4.09
C VAL A 6 5.36 10.67 -3.11
N ASN A 7 4.63 9.60 -2.87
CA ASN A 7 5.07 8.51 -2.01
C ASN A 7 5.45 7.32 -2.90
N ASP A 8 6.75 7.16 -3.15
CA ASP A 8 7.29 6.02 -3.90
C ASP A 8 7.51 4.84 -2.94
N ASN A 9 6.74 3.80 -3.13
CA ASN A 9 6.83 2.58 -2.34
C ASN A 9 6.72 1.35 -3.24
N ALA A 10 7.58 0.37 -3.01
CA ALA A 10 7.52 -0.92 -3.68
C ALA A 10 7.42 -2.03 -2.63
N ALA A 11 6.51 -2.97 -2.84
CA ALA A 11 6.33 -4.12 -1.97
C ALA A 11 6.10 -5.40 -2.81
N VAL A 12 6.47 -6.53 -2.24
CA VAL A 12 6.13 -7.85 -2.75
C VAL A 12 4.95 -8.37 -1.95
N LEU A 13 3.93 -8.84 -2.66
CA LEU A 13 2.78 -9.50 -2.08
C LEU A 13 2.77 -10.96 -2.51
N VAL A 14 2.44 -11.84 -1.58
CA VAL A 14 2.30 -13.29 -1.83
C VAL A 14 0.94 -13.72 -1.33
N ASP A 15 0.12 -14.21 -2.25
CA ASP A 15 -1.21 -14.73 -1.94
C ASP A 15 -1.14 -16.24 -1.73
N ILE A 16 -1.69 -16.71 -0.61
CA ILE A 16 -1.82 -18.11 -0.29
C ILE A 16 -3.32 -18.41 -0.16
N PRO A 17 -3.94 -18.99 -1.21
CA PRO A 17 -5.35 -19.36 -1.17
C PRO A 17 -5.63 -20.48 -0.15
N ASP A 18 -6.82 -20.45 0.42
CA ASP A 18 -7.32 -21.59 1.19
C ASP A 18 -7.53 -22.79 0.25
N PRO A 19 -6.98 -23.97 0.57
CA PRO A 19 -7.12 -25.16 -0.28
C PRO A 19 -8.57 -25.61 -0.50
N LYS A 20 -9.47 -25.25 0.40
CA LYS A 20 -10.91 -25.61 0.35
C LYS A 20 -11.77 -24.56 -0.33
N ASP A 21 -11.29 -23.32 -0.36
CA ASP A 21 -12.03 -22.18 -0.94
C ASP A 21 -11.04 -21.14 -1.47
N VAL A 22 -10.72 -21.21 -2.74
CA VAL A 22 -9.75 -20.34 -3.41
C VAL A 22 -10.18 -18.85 -3.44
N THR A 23 -11.44 -18.56 -3.11
CA THR A 23 -11.92 -17.18 -2.97
C THR A 23 -11.50 -16.53 -1.64
N ARG A 24 -10.84 -17.28 -0.78
CA ARG A 24 -10.32 -16.84 0.52
C ARG A 24 -8.86 -17.19 0.65
N GLY A 25 -8.18 -16.51 1.54
CA GLY A 25 -6.79 -16.84 1.84
C GLY A 25 -6.10 -15.79 2.69
N VAL A 26 -4.78 -15.89 2.67
CA VAL A 26 -3.89 -14.96 3.36
C VAL A 26 -2.96 -14.32 2.34
N MET A 27 -2.82 -13.02 2.44
CA MET A 27 -1.86 -12.24 1.66
C MET A 27 -0.74 -11.78 2.60
N TYR A 28 0.48 -12.11 2.26
CA TYR A 28 1.68 -11.60 2.93
C TYR A 28 2.26 -10.42 2.14
N ARG A 29 2.68 -9.41 2.87
CA ARG A 29 3.36 -8.25 2.33
C ARG A 29 4.73 -8.12 3.01
N ASP A 30 5.80 -7.95 2.23
CA ASP A 30 7.18 -7.84 2.75
C ASP A 30 7.42 -6.54 3.52
N ILE A 31 6.71 -5.47 3.16
CA ILE A 31 6.80 -4.15 3.81
C ILE A 31 5.41 -3.64 4.13
N GLY A 32 5.11 -3.42 5.41
CA GLY A 32 3.88 -2.78 5.87
C GLY A 32 3.89 -1.27 5.66
N TYR A 33 2.71 -0.67 5.55
CA TYR A 33 2.57 0.76 5.32
C TYR A 33 2.95 1.62 6.53
N LEU A 34 2.71 1.12 7.74
CA LEU A 34 2.81 1.89 8.98
C LEU A 34 4.07 1.55 9.79
N GLU A 35 4.54 0.32 9.74
CA GLU A 35 5.57 -0.18 10.65
C GLU A 35 6.84 -0.62 9.93
N GLY A 36 6.86 -0.64 8.58
CA GLY A 36 7.99 -1.15 7.80
C GLY A 36 8.29 -2.65 8.01
N LEU A 37 7.41 -3.37 8.71
CA LEU A 37 7.52 -4.80 9.01
C LEU A 37 6.64 -5.60 8.05
N ALA A 38 6.95 -6.88 7.90
CA ALA A 38 6.12 -7.81 7.14
C ALA A 38 4.73 -7.93 7.79
N VAL A 39 3.69 -7.89 6.97
CA VAL A 39 2.30 -7.92 7.42
C VAL A 39 1.53 -9.02 6.71
N ALA A 40 0.68 -9.71 7.46
CA ALA A 40 -0.28 -10.65 6.93
C ALA A 40 -1.70 -10.06 6.96
N SER A 41 -2.41 -10.21 5.86
CA SER A 41 -3.82 -9.82 5.71
C SER A 41 -4.65 -11.04 5.35
N ARG A 42 -5.87 -11.11 5.84
CA ARG A 42 -6.84 -12.10 5.33
C ARG A 42 -7.58 -11.46 4.16
N TYR A 43 -7.88 -12.24 3.14
CA TYR A 43 -8.69 -11.77 2.03
C TYR A 43 -9.88 -12.67 1.74
N ASP A 44 -10.90 -12.09 1.18
CA ASP A 44 -12.02 -12.76 0.54
C ASP A 44 -12.37 -12.09 -0.78
N ILE A 45 -12.86 -12.86 -1.74
CA ILE A 45 -13.28 -12.40 -3.06
C ILE A 45 -14.75 -12.69 -3.22
N SER A 46 -15.55 -11.64 -3.42
CA SER A 46 -17.00 -11.76 -3.65
C SER A 46 -17.31 -12.31 -5.04
N GLU A 47 -18.55 -12.74 -5.25
CA GLU A 47 -19.06 -13.15 -6.58
C GLU A 47 -18.95 -12.04 -7.62
N ALA A 48 -19.00 -10.77 -7.20
CA ALA A 48 -18.79 -9.61 -8.06
C ALA A 48 -17.32 -9.32 -8.41
N GLY A 49 -16.39 -10.17 -7.94
CA GLY A 49 -14.95 -9.99 -8.21
C GLY A 49 -14.29 -8.91 -7.37
N VAL A 50 -14.91 -8.48 -6.27
CA VAL A 50 -14.31 -7.54 -5.32
C VAL A 50 -13.51 -8.32 -4.28
N MET A 51 -12.20 -8.09 -4.22
CA MET A 51 -11.33 -8.60 -3.17
C MET A 51 -11.36 -7.65 -1.98
N THR A 52 -11.67 -8.18 -0.81
CA THR A 52 -11.60 -7.44 0.45
C THR A 52 -10.43 -7.97 1.27
N LEU A 53 -9.55 -7.07 1.71
CA LEU A 53 -8.41 -7.36 2.57
C LEU A 53 -8.66 -6.82 3.97
N HIS A 54 -8.46 -7.67 4.97
CA HIS A 54 -8.56 -7.33 6.38
C HIS A 54 -7.16 -7.44 7.00
N THR A 55 -6.62 -6.32 7.43
CA THR A 55 -5.30 -6.26 8.06
C THR A 55 -5.45 -5.83 9.51
N GLU A 56 -4.89 -6.61 10.41
CA GLU A 56 -4.84 -6.27 11.82
C GLU A 56 -3.40 -5.90 12.18
N TYR A 57 -3.23 -4.72 12.74
CA TYR A 57 -1.98 -4.25 13.35
C TYR A 57 -2.14 -4.26 14.87
N ASP A 58 -1.06 -4.17 15.61
CA ASP A 58 -1.08 -4.22 17.09
C ASP A 58 -2.08 -3.23 17.73
N ARG A 59 -2.30 -2.09 17.11
CA ARG A 59 -3.17 -1.02 17.63
C ARG A 59 -4.17 -0.48 16.63
N ASN A 60 -4.19 -1.03 15.42
CA ASN A 60 -4.98 -0.50 14.33
C ASN A 60 -5.53 -1.65 13.49
N SER A 61 -6.60 -1.38 12.77
CA SER A 61 -7.11 -2.28 11.75
C SER A 61 -7.34 -1.54 10.45
N GLY A 62 -7.18 -2.24 9.34
CA GLY A 62 -7.44 -1.71 8.02
C GLY A 62 -8.31 -2.64 7.21
N VAL A 63 -9.17 -2.07 6.39
CA VAL A 63 -9.96 -2.78 5.39
C VAL A 63 -9.70 -2.13 4.04
N GLU A 64 -9.28 -2.92 3.08
CA GLU A 64 -9.08 -2.47 1.71
C GLU A 64 -9.99 -3.29 0.78
N ARG A 65 -10.55 -2.64 -0.22
CA ARG A 65 -11.30 -3.29 -1.29
C ARG A 65 -10.68 -2.94 -2.61
N CYS A 66 -10.46 -3.96 -3.44
CA CYS A 66 -9.95 -3.75 -4.78
C CYS A 66 -10.73 -4.58 -5.80
N TRP A 67 -10.87 -4.01 -6.99
CA TRP A 67 -11.55 -4.63 -8.12
C TRP A 67 -10.97 -4.13 -9.44
N PHE A 68 -11.10 -4.93 -10.47
CA PHE A 68 -10.65 -4.57 -11.81
C PHE A 68 -11.73 -3.78 -12.56
N LEU A 69 -11.31 -2.67 -13.19
CA LEU A 69 -12.11 -1.93 -14.16
C LEU A 69 -11.89 -2.46 -15.58
N SER A 70 -10.71 -3.00 -15.85
CA SER A 70 -10.30 -3.64 -17.08
C SER A 70 -9.20 -4.66 -16.77
N ASP A 71 -8.69 -5.36 -17.79
CA ASP A 71 -7.57 -6.31 -17.60
C ASP A 71 -6.31 -5.64 -17.08
N ASP A 72 -6.12 -4.36 -17.32
CA ASP A 72 -4.91 -3.61 -16.99
C ASP A 72 -5.12 -2.58 -15.87
N THR A 73 -6.34 -2.33 -15.45
CA THR A 73 -6.62 -1.28 -14.47
C THR A 73 -7.38 -1.83 -13.28
N ARG A 74 -6.82 -1.64 -12.10
CA ARG A 74 -7.43 -1.99 -10.83
C ARG A 74 -7.60 -0.75 -9.96
N VAL A 75 -8.71 -0.71 -9.23
CA VAL A 75 -8.99 0.33 -8.22
C VAL A 75 -8.86 -0.28 -6.84
N ARG A 76 -8.32 0.48 -5.92
CA ARG A 76 -8.26 0.14 -4.50
C ARG A 76 -8.82 1.28 -3.67
N VAL A 77 -9.67 0.95 -2.71
CA VAL A 77 -10.18 1.85 -1.68
C VAL A 77 -9.88 1.25 -0.33
N GLY A 78 -9.25 2.01 0.55
CA GLY A 78 -8.90 1.56 1.89
C GLY A 78 -9.46 2.48 2.97
N SER A 79 -9.75 1.91 4.12
CA SER A 79 -9.99 2.67 5.34
C SER A 79 -9.22 2.04 6.49
N SER A 80 -8.55 2.88 7.27
CA SER A 80 -7.78 2.46 8.44
C SER A 80 -8.17 3.30 9.63
N GLN A 81 -8.35 2.66 10.77
CA GLN A 81 -8.47 3.37 12.03
C GLN A 81 -7.06 3.53 12.62
N VAL A 82 -6.63 4.76 12.79
CA VAL A 82 -5.33 5.08 13.41
C VAL A 82 -5.50 5.49 14.86
N MET A 83 -4.40 5.55 15.61
CA MET A 83 -4.41 5.95 17.01
C MET A 83 -5.16 7.27 17.23
N GLY A 84 -5.98 7.33 18.29
CA GLY A 84 -6.80 8.50 18.59
C GLY A 84 -8.16 8.55 17.92
N GLY A 85 -8.58 7.46 17.23
CA GLY A 85 -9.91 7.35 16.63
C GLY A 85 -10.05 8.07 15.29
N VAL A 86 -8.95 8.52 14.69
CA VAL A 86 -8.95 9.12 13.34
C VAL A 86 -9.09 8.02 12.31
N ASN A 87 -10.02 8.17 11.38
CA ASN A 87 -10.18 7.30 10.22
C ASN A 87 -9.44 7.90 9.03
N LEU A 88 -8.54 7.12 8.45
CA LEU A 88 -7.86 7.44 7.21
C LEU A 88 -8.54 6.69 6.06
N VAL A 89 -8.94 7.40 5.02
CA VAL A 89 -9.47 6.81 3.78
C VAL A 89 -8.48 7.06 2.66
N SER A 90 -8.19 6.02 1.90
CA SER A 90 -7.28 6.06 0.75
C SER A 90 -8.01 5.58 -0.50
N TYR A 91 -7.59 6.12 -1.64
CA TYR A 91 -8.03 5.71 -2.95
C TYR A 91 -6.82 5.65 -3.88
N SER A 92 -6.70 4.59 -4.66
CA SER A 92 -5.66 4.46 -5.67
C SER A 92 -6.16 3.77 -6.93
N THR A 93 -5.56 4.14 -8.05
CA THR A 93 -5.68 3.44 -9.33
C THR A 93 -4.35 2.76 -9.61
N GLU A 94 -4.39 1.49 -9.95
CA GLU A 94 -3.22 0.66 -10.21
C GLU A 94 -3.25 0.20 -11.65
N THR A 95 -2.12 0.27 -12.33
CA THR A 95 -1.94 -0.19 -13.72
C THR A 95 -1.08 -1.44 -13.75
N ARG A 96 -1.49 -2.44 -14.53
CA ARG A 96 -0.71 -3.67 -14.71
C ARG A 96 0.60 -3.37 -15.44
N CYS A 97 1.69 -3.85 -14.87
CA CYS A 97 2.99 -3.86 -15.55
C CYS A 97 3.16 -5.21 -16.26
N HIS A 98 3.38 -5.19 -17.58
CA HIS A 98 3.53 -6.39 -18.38
C HIS A 98 4.99 -6.87 -18.48
N GLU A 99 5.93 -5.97 -18.24
CA GLU A 99 7.36 -6.25 -18.36
C GLU A 99 8.02 -6.38 -16.98
N MET A 100 8.57 -7.56 -16.68
CA MET A 100 9.29 -7.78 -15.42
C MET A 100 10.52 -6.87 -15.26
N GLN A 101 11.14 -6.47 -16.36
CA GLN A 101 12.27 -5.54 -16.33
C GLN A 101 11.86 -4.17 -15.83
N ASP A 102 10.68 -3.69 -16.24
CA ASP A 102 10.14 -2.42 -15.78
C ASP A 102 9.79 -2.46 -14.29
N PHE A 103 9.26 -3.59 -13.82
CA PHE A 103 9.00 -3.79 -12.39
C PHE A 103 10.28 -3.71 -11.55
N HIS A 104 11.36 -4.36 -11.96
CA HIS A 104 12.63 -4.31 -11.26
C HIS A 104 13.28 -2.92 -11.30
N ALA A 105 13.10 -2.18 -12.38
CA ALA A 105 13.57 -0.80 -12.49
C ALA A 105 12.79 0.11 -11.55
N LEU A 106 11.47 0.04 -11.54
CA LEU A 106 10.60 0.81 -10.64
C LEU A 106 10.88 0.50 -9.16
N ARG A 107 11.12 -0.77 -8.83
CA ARG A 107 11.46 -1.16 -7.47
C ARG A 107 12.79 -0.56 -7.03
N ARG A 108 13.84 -0.62 -7.85
CA ARG A 108 15.14 0.00 -7.54
C ARG A 108 15.03 1.49 -7.36
N ASP A 109 14.29 2.17 -8.22
CA ASP A 109 14.04 3.61 -8.10
C ASP A 109 13.35 3.96 -6.79
N ALA A 110 12.33 3.19 -6.39
CA ALA A 110 11.62 3.40 -5.13
C ALA A 110 12.54 3.16 -3.91
N GLU A 111 13.41 2.15 -3.96
CA GLU A 111 14.41 1.87 -2.92
C GLU A 111 15.42 3.02 -2.78
N LEU A 112 15.98 3.50 -3.89
CA LEU A 112 16.92 4.62 -3.91
C LEU A 112 16.31 5.92 -3.38
N ARG A 113 15.07 6.22 -3.74
CA ARG A 113 14.35 7.39 -3.22
C ARG A 113 14.06 7.27 -1.73
N ARG A 114 13.72 6.08 -1.26
CA ARG A 114 13.54 5.83 0.17
C ARG A 114 14.84 6.05 0.94
N GLU A 115 15.97 5.53 0.47
CA GLU A 115 17.27 5.76 1.09
C GLU A 115 17.65 7.24 1.10
N ALA A 116 17.38 7.96 0.01
CA ALA A 116 17.62 9.40 -0.06
C ALA A 116 16.78 10.17 0.97
N LEU A 117 15.50 9.79 1.16
CA LEU A 117 14.62 10.39 2.16
C LEU A 117 15.08 10.09 3.59
N MET A 118 15.57 8.87 3.87
CA MET A 118 16.09 8.50 5.19
C MET A 118 17.40 9.21 5.54
N ASN A 119 18.16 9.63 4.53
CA ASN A 119 19.42 10.35 4.69
C ASN A 119 19.26 11.89 4.62
N LEU A 120 18.02 12.39 4.45
CA LEU A 120 17.72 13.81 4.55
C LEU A 120 18.00 14.29 5.98
N ASP A 121 18.91 15.25 6.09
CA ASP A 121 19.16 15.98 7.34
C ASP A 121 17.96 16.91 7.60
N LEU A 122 17.04 16.45 8.44
CA LEU A 122 15.83 17.21 8.78
C LEU A 122 16.15 18.50 9.56
N ASP A 123 17.33 18.61 10.17
CA ASP A 123 17.78 19.81 10.85
C ASP A 123 18.21 20.93 9.86
N ALA A 124 18.50 20.56 8.61
CA ALA A 124 18.82 21.51 7.54
C ALA A 124 17.58 22.05 6.80
N VAL A 125 16.38 21.51 7.10
CA VAL A 125 15.14 22.01 6.51
C VAL A 125 14.66 23.22 7.30
N ASP A 126 14.82 24.40 6.73
CA ASP A 126 14.29 25.66 7.28
C ASP A 126 12.76 25.65 7.27
N LEU A 127 12.17 25.22 8.39
CA LEU A 127 10.72 25.21 8.59
C LEU A 127 10.14 26.62 8.82
N ASP A 128 10.96 27.63 9.08
CA ASP A 128 10.51 29.02 9.31
C ASP A 128 10.09 29.70 8.00
N GLY A 129 10.57 29.26 6.86
CA GLY A 129 10.14 29.75 5.54
C GLY A 129 8.70 29.37 5.16
N ALA A 130 8.12 28.36 5.80
CA ALA A 130 6.77 27.89 5.50
C ALA A 130 5.65 28.59 6.29
N ARG A 131 5.99 29.50 7.21
CA ARG A 131 5.04 30.25 8.05
C ARG A 131 4.80 31.70 7.62
N ARG A 132 5.20 32.08 6.42
CA ARG A 132 4.94 33.41 5.87
C ARG A 132 3.96 33.37 4.71
#